data_5a84f00e357d2260180c22dc03113b61
#
_entry.id   5a84f00e357d2260180c22dc03113b61
#
_cell.length_a   1.000
_cell.length_b   1.000
_cell.length_c   1.000
_cell.angle_alpha   90.00
_cell.angle_beta   90.00
_cell.angle_gamma   90.00
#
_symmetry.space_group_name_H-M   'P 1'
#
loop_
_entity.id
_entity.type
_entity.pdbx_description
1 polymer ?
#
loop_
_entity_poly.entity_id
_entity_poly.type
_entity_poly.pdbx_seq_one_letter_code
_entity_poly.pdbx_strand_id
1 'polypeptide(L)'
;MSPLDSMFLLGESREHPMHVGGVQIFQPPEGADARDVRALLDTALTNDDRGVAPTLGKRARRSWTSLGQWGWDVDSRLDLGHHVRHDALPEPGGEAQLWALCARLHGTLLDRSRPLWETHLIEGLRDGRYAMYTKMHHAVADGVSAMSMLRRTLSDDPDERGMRAPWQPPHPRPPATATDTVSAAGVSDLPRAAVRAAHSAVGELTGLVPALAATLGRAARDQGGPLSLTAPRTMFNEPISGARQFAARSWPLERLRLVAKAADATINDVVLAMSAGALRAYLHWNGALPAQPLIAMVPVSLRDEQQGSHGGNGVGVLMCNLGTHLPDPAARLDTVRTCMHEGKQALAAMSTAQILAMSALGASPAGASMLFGHHPKLRPPFNLIISNVPGPRRPLYWNGARLDAVYPLSIPVDGQGLNITCTSNDDIISFGITGCRRTVPHLHTLTSHLGRELDALEHAVGL
;
A
#
# COMPACT_ATOMS: atom_id res chain seq x y z
N MET A 1 16.32 3.15 13.70
CA MET A 1 15.28 2.43 12.91
C MET A 1 14.23 1.96 13.89
N SER A 2 12.94 1.96 13.53
CA SER A 2 11.89 1.44 14.40
C SER A 2 11.95 -0.10 14.49
N PRO A 3 11.42 -0.72 15.57
CA PRO A 3 11.32 -2.18 15.66
C PRO A 3 10.52 -2.78 14.50
N LEU A 4 9.44 -2.10 14.06
CA LEU A 4 8.60 -2.54 12.95
C LEU A 4 9.37 -2.54 11.62
N ASP A 5 10.12 -1.47 11.32
CA ASP A 5 10.96 -1.38 10.12
C ASP A 5 12.01 -2.49 10.10
N SER A 6 12.57 -2.81 11.28
CA SER A 6 13.57 -3.89 11.43
C SER A 6 12.97 -5.27 11.12
N MET A 7 11.68 -5.49 11.41
CA MET A 7 11.00 -6.76 11.10
C MET A 7 10.90 -7.00 9.59
N PHE A 8 10.68 -5.97 8.78
CA PHE A 8 10.69 -6.12 7.32
C PHE A 8 12.07 -6.54 6.80
N LEU A 9 13.16 -5.99 7.37
CA LEU A 9 14.52 -6.42 7.01
C LEU A 9 14.85 -7.84 7.47
N LEU A 10 14.30 -8.30 8.59
CA LEU A 10 14.48 -9.66 9.10
C LEU A 10 13.67 -10.68 8.31
N GLY A 11 12.45 -10.34 7.92
CA GLY A 11 11.55 -11.22 7.17
C GLY A 11 11.85 -11.29 5.67
N GLU A 12 12.74 -10.42 5.14
CA GLU A 12 13.07 -10.45 3.73
C GLU A 12 13.93 -11.66 3.35
N SER A 13 13.50 -12.37 2.32
CA SER A 13 14.23 -13.44 1.66
C SER A 13 14.03 -13.37 0.14
N ARG A 14 14.65 -14.28 -0.58
CA ARG A 14 14.45 -14.41 -2.04
C ARG A 14 12.99 -14.67 -2.41
N GLU A 15 12.28 -15.41 -1.59
CA GLU A 15 10.86 -15.72 -1.75
C GLU A 15 9.97 -14.57 -1.30
N HIS A 16 10.44 -13.76 -0.38
CA HIS A 16 9.70 -12.68 0.28
C HIS A 16 10.42 -11.33 0.12
N PRO A 17 10.46 -10.74 -1.08
CA PRO A 17 10.90 -9.35 -1.23
C PRO A 17 10.01 -8.41 -0.41
N MET A 18 10.59 -7.57 0.44
CA MET A 18 9.88 -6.70 1.39
C MET A 18 9.89 -5.25 0.92
N HIS A 19 9.55 -5.02 -0.34
CA HIS A 19 9.44 -3.68 -0.91
C HIS A 19 8.04 -3.43 -1.49
N VAL A 20 7.61 -2.20 -1.39
CA VAL A 20 6.44 -1.66 -2.09
C VAL A 20 6.89 -0.94 -3.34
N GLY A 21 6.00 -0.79 -4.30
CA GLY A 21 6.28 -0.05 -5.52
C GLY A 21 5.07 0.70 -6.04
N GLY A 22 5.30 1.50 -7.06
CA GLY A 22 4.26 2.19 -7.80
C GLY A 22 4.68 2.40 -9.24
N VAL A 23 3.74 2.20 -10.15
CA VAL A 23 3.88 2.58 -11.56
C VAL A 23 3.10 3.86 -11.77
N GLN A 24 3.78 4.93 -12.13
CA GLN A 24 3.20 6.19 -12.56
C GLN A 24 3.21 6.22 -14.10
N ILE A 25 2.08 6.48 -14.72
CA ILE A 25 1.97 6.68 -16.16
C ILE A 25 1.79 8.16 -16.43
N PHE A 26 2.62 8.68 -17.31
CA PHE A 26 2.62 10.09 -17.70
C PHE A 26 2.24 10.25 -19.15
N GLN A 27 1.31 11.17 -19.42
CA GLN A 27 0.97 11.65 -20.75
C GLN A 27 1.81 12.89 -21.07
N PRO A 28 2.70 12.83 -22.06
CA PRO A 28 3.46 14.01 -22.50
C PRO A 28 2.54 15.16 -22.95
N PRO A 29 3.04 16.39 -22.96
CA PRO A 29 2.32 17.53 -23.55
C PRO A 29 1.90 17.27 -24.99
N GLU A 30 0.83 17.92 -25.43
CA GLU A 30 0.36 17.80 -26.81
C GLU A 30 1.46 18.22 -27.82
N GLY A 31 1.67 17.41 -28.85
CA GLY A 31 2.71 17.62 -29.84
C GLY A 31 4.10 17.09 -29.47
N ALA A 32 4.33 16.62 -28.24
CA ALA A 32 5.58 15.98 -27.86
C ALA A 32 5.69 14.59 -28.50
N ASP A 33 6.90 14.29 -29.01
CA ASP A 33 7.22 12.98 -29.60
C ASP A 33 8.13 12.13 -28.67
N ALA A 34 8.49 10.93 -29.13
CA ALA A 34 9.38 10.03 -28.38
C ALA A 34 10.77 10.62 -28.13
N ARG A 35 11.24 11.60 -28.92
CA ARG A 35 12.53 12.26 -28.71
C ARG A 35 12.44 13.25 -27.56
N ASP A 36 11.31 13.97 -27.43
CA ASP A 36 11.08 14.89 -26.32
C ASP A 36 11.00 14.13 -24.99
N VAL A 37 10.29 12.99 -24.98
CA VAL A 37 10.25 12.09 -23.81
C VAL A 37 11.64 11.62 -23.44
N ARG A 38 12.42 11.15 -24.41
CA ARG A 38 13.79 10.69 -24.15
C ARG A 38 14.69 11.82 -23.63
N ALA A 39 14.61 13.01 -24.22
CA ALA A 39 15.37 14.17 -23.77
C ALA A 39 14.98 14.57 -22.32
N LEU A 40 13.71 14.47 -21.95
CA LEU A 40 13.25 14.68 -20.58
C LEU A 40 13.86 13.66 -19.61
N LEU A 41 13.85 12.37 -19.97
CA LEU A 41 14.39 11.29 -19.15
C LEU A 41 15.92 11.41 -19.04
N ASP A 42 16.62 11.69 -20.13
CA ASP A 42 18.07 11.92 -20.15
C ASP A 42 18.46 13.12 -19.27
N THR A 43 17.68 14.21 -19.35
CA THR A 43 17.89 15.38 -18.50
C THR A 43 17.73 15.03 -17.01
N ALA A 44 16.75 14.20 -16.67
CA ALA A 44 16.53 13.76 -15.30
C ALA A 44 17.68 12.88 -14.79
N LEU A 45 18.26 12.03 -15.66
CA LEU A 45 19.40 11.15 -15.35
C LEU A 45 20.71 11.90 -15.18
N THR A 46 20.95 12.91 -16.03
CA THR A 46 22.22 13.65 -16.05
C THR A 46 22.31 14.80 -15.03
N ASN A 47 21.20 15.21 -14.45
CA ASN A 47 21.15 16.35 -13.51
C ASN A 47 21.49 15.89 -12.07
N ASP A 48 22.74 15.42 -11.88
CA ASP A 48 23.22 14.83 -10.62
C ASP A 48 23.65 15.86 -9.56
N ASP A 49 23.82 17.11 -9.92
CA ASP A 49 24.34 18.18 -9.04
C ASP A 49 23.48 18.46 -7.81
N ARG A 50 22.24 17.98 -7.79
CA ARG A 50 21.27 18.24 -6.73
C ARG A 50 21.20 17.13 -5.67
N GLY A 51 21.90 16.02 -5.87
CA GLY A 51 21.91 14.85 -5.00
C GLY A 51 20.54 14.16 -4.87
N VAL A 52 20.41 13.31 -3.87
CA VAL A 52 19.16 12.58 -3.59
C VAL A 52 18.48 13.08 -2.31
N ALA A 53 17.17 12.88 -2.22
CA ALA A 53 16.42 13.20 -1.01
C ALA A 53 17.02 12.49 0.22
N PRO A 54 17.10 13.15 1.41
CA PRO A 54 17.79 12.59 2.58
C PRO A 54 17.30 11.21 3.01
N THR A 55 16.03 10.89 2.78
CA THR A 55 15.46 9.56 3.06
C THR A 55 16.03 8.50 2.12
N LEU A 56 16.28 8.86 0.86
CA LEU A 56 16.79 7.96 -0.18
C LEU A 56 18.32 7.82 -0.16
N GLY A 57 19.04 8.69 0.56
CA GLY A 57 20.50 8.62 0.73
C GLY A 57 20.95 7.72 1.88
N LYS A 58 20.04 7.00 2.55
CA LYS A 58 20.36 6.20 3.74
C LYS A 58 20.27 4.70 3.43
N ARG A 59 21.27 3.95 3.91
CA ARG A 59 21.29 2.48 3.87
C ARG A 59 21.05 1.88 5.26
N ALA A 60 20.48 0.69 5.30
CA ALA A 60 20.31 -0.06 6.54
C ALA A 60 21.64 -0.71 6.95
N ARG A 61 22.07 -0.52 8.20
CA ARG A 61 23.32 -1.09 8.73
C ARG A 61 23.11 -1.65 10.11
N ARG A 62 23.73 -2.80 10.39
CA ARG A 62 23.91 -3.30 11.75
C ARG A 62 25.23 -2.80 12.31
N SER A 63 25.23 -2.32 13.55
CA SER A 63 26.45 -1.89 14.23
C SER A 63 26.63 -2.66 15.55
N TRP A 64 27.85 -2.97 15.87
CA TRP A 64 28.22 -3.54 17.19
C TRP A 64 27.90 -2.54 18.31
N THR A 65 28.00 -1.23 18.06
CA THR A 65 27.68 -0.18 19.03
C THR A 65 26.18 -0.11 19.35
N SER A 66 25.30 -0.64 18.49
CA SER A 66 23.87 -0.75 18.70
C SER A 66 23.42 -2.17 19.11
N LEU A 67 24.33 -3.00 19.67
CA LEU A 67 24.06 -4.39 20.04
C LEU A 67 23.44 -5.22 18.91
N GLY A 68 23.87 -4.98 17.67
CA GLY A 68 23.38 -5.67 16.48
C GLY A 68 22.01 -5.19 15.97
N GLN A 69 21.44 -4.13 16.52
CA GLN A 69 20.21 -3.54 16.02
C GLN A 69 20.45 -2.83 14.69
N TRP A 70 19.40 -2.80 13.86
CA TRP A 70 19.42 -2.06 12.61
C TRP A 70 19.35 -0.54 12.85
N GLY A 71 20.20 0.21 12.15
CA GLY A 71 20.22 1.67 12.10
C GLY A 71 20.26 2.17 10.68
N TRP A 72 20.02 3.46 10.50
CA TRP A 72 20.21 4.16 9.24
C TRP A 72 21.58 4.83 9.21
N ASP A 73 22.35 4.61 8.14
CA ASP A 73 23.65 5.23 7.87
C ASP A 73 23.59 5.97 6.53
N VAL A 74 24.17 7.16 6.46
CA VAL A 74 24.21 7.91 5.20
C VAL A 74 25.21 7.26 4.26
N ASP A 75 24.81 6.98 3.04
CA ASP A 75 25.70 6.44 2.02
C ASP A 75 26.42 7.57 1.31
N SER A 76 27.70 7.79 1.67
CA SER A 76 28.57 8.79 1.04
C SER A 76 29.05 8.42 -0.36
N ARG A 77 28.76 7.22 -0.84
CA ARG A 77 29.15 6.67 -2.15
C ARG A 77 27.95 6.27 -2.99
N LEU A 78 26.84 6.98 -2.81
CA LEU A 78 25.64 6.68 -3.59
C LEU A 78 25.94 6.82 -5.07
N ASP A 79 25.65 5.78 -5.83
CA ASP A 79 25.77 5.70 -7.29
C ASP A 79 24.37 5.81 -7.88
N LEU A 80 24.04 6.98 -8.43
CA LEU A 80 22.71 7.23 -8.99
C LEU A 80 22.39 6.29 -10.16
N GLY A 81 23.37 5.92 -10.98
CA GLY A 81 23.19 4.98 -12.08
C GLY A 81 22.84 3.55 -11.65
N HIS A 82 23.10 3.18 -10.37
CA HIS A 82 22.56 1.96 -9.79
C HIS A 82 21.09 2.08 -9.46
N HIS A 83 20.67 3.24 -8.95
CA HIS A 83 19.32 3.45 -8.41
C HIS A 83 18.31 3.88 -9.47
N VAL A 84 18.73 4.60 -10.49
CA VAL A 84 17.87 5.12 -11.57
C VAL A 84 18.28 4.50 -12.89
N ARG A 85 17.35 3.85 -13.55
CA ARG A 85 17.59 3.12 -14.80
C ARG A 85 16.63 3.56 -15.88
N HIS A 86 17.10 3.53 -17.12
CA HIS A 86 16.30 3.79 -18.30
C HIS A 86 16.01 2.45 -18.99
N ASP A 87 14.73 2.13 -19.13
CA ASP A 87 14.23 0.92 -19.77
C ASP A 87 13.34 1.28 -20.97
N ALA A 88 13.20 0.36 -21.91
CA ALA A 88 12.28 0.49 -23.02
C ALA A 88 11.41 -0.75 -23.15
N LEU A 89 10.13 -0.57 -23.49
CA LEU A 89 9.26 -1.68 -23.81
C LEU A 89 9.52 -2.17 -25.24
N PRO A 90 9.49 -3.49 -25.47
CA PRO A 90 9.46 -4.02 -26.82
C PRO A 90 8.14 -3.67 -27.50
N GLU A 91 8.15 -3.50 -28.83
CA GLU A 91 6.91 -3.32 -29.58
C GLU A 91 5.94 -4.50 -29.35
N PRO A 92 4.64 -4.24 -29.27
CA PRO A 92 3.92 -2.98 -29.51
C PRO A 92 3.77 -2.04 -28.30
N GLY A 93 4.50 -2.21 -27.20
CA GLY A 93 4.48 -1.32 -26.05
C GLY A 93 3.15 -1.28 -25.28
N GLY A 94 2.42 -2.41 -25.24
CA GLY A 94 1.13 -2.49 -24.58
C GLY A 94 1.23 -2.64 -23.06
N GLU A 95 0.12 -2.40 -22.36
CA GLU A 95 0.05 -2.50 -20.89
C GLU A 95 0.50 -3.87 -20.37
N ALA A 96 0.17 -4.97 -21.06
CA ALA A 96 0.59 -6.31 -20.65
C ALA A 96 2.13 -6.45 -20.58
N GLN A 97 2.85 -5.80 -21.51
CA GLN A 97 4.31 -5.78 -21.52
C GLN A 97 4.87 -4.94 -20.36
N LEU A 98 4.22 -3.78 -20.07
CA LEU A 98 4.57 -2.95 -18.92
C LEU A 98 4.37 -3.72 -17.62
N TRP A 99 3.21 -4.38 -17.45
CA TRP A 99 2.94 -5.17 -16.24
C TRP A 99 3.89 -6.34 -16.07
N ALA A 100 4.28 -7.00 -17.16
CA ALA A 100 5.25 -8.09 -17.13
C ALA A 100 6.66 -7.59 -16.72
N LEU A 101 7.08 -6.42 -17.21
CA LEU A 101 8.33 -5.78 -16.80
C LEU A 101 8.29 -5.41 -15.31
N CYS A 102 7.25 -4.70 -14.87
CA CYS A 102 7.09 -4.28 -13.47
C CYS A 102 7.03 -5.49 -12.52
N ALA A 103 6.32 -6.57 -12.89
CA ALA A 103 6.26 -7.80 -12.10
C ALA A 103 7.64 -8.46 -11.93
N ARG A 104 8.47 -8.47 -12.98
CA ARG A 104 9.85 -8.97 -12.93
C ARG A 104 10.71 -8.12 -12.02
N LEU A 105 10.68 -6.80 -12.18
CA LEU A 105 11.43 -5.86 -11.34
C LEU A 105 10.99 -5.95 -9.88
N HIS A 106 9.67 -6.10 -9.63
CA HIS A 106 9.11 -6.24 -8.28
C HIS A 106 9.45 -7.59 -7.62
N GLY A 107 9.73 -8.63 -8.40
CA GLY A 107 10.22 -9.92 -7.88
C GLY A 107 11.71 -9.96 -7.55
N THR A 108 12.47 -8.91 -7.90
CA THR A 108 13.93 -8.83 -7.69
C THR A 108 14.23 -8.08 -6.40
N LEU A 109 15.08 -8.65 -5.53
CA LEU A 109 15.52 -8.01 -4.29
C LEU A 109 16.28 -6.71 -4.55
N LEU A 110 16.17 -5.79 -3.61
CA LEU A 110 17.05 -4.62 -3.51
C LEU A 110 18.40 -5.01 -2.91
N ASP A 111 19.48 -4.37 -3.35
CA ASP A 111 20.83 -4.58 -2.81
C ASP A 111 20.93 -3.96 -1.40
N ARG A 112 21.06 -4.81 -0.38
CA ARG A 112 21.15 -4.38 1.02
C ARG A 112 22.44 -3.65 1.39
N SER A 113 23.44 -3.67 0.54
CA SER A 113 24.67 -2.90 0.74
C SER A 113 24.51 -1.42 0.37
N ARG A 114 23.41 -1.06 -0.29
CA ARG A 114 23.08 0.26 -0.81
C ARG A 114 21.78 0.82 -0.17
N PRO A 115 21.41 2.08 -0.41
CA PRO A 115 20.06 2.58 -0.11
C PRO A 115 18.98 1.74 -0.79
N LEU A 116 17.90 1.43 -0.06
CA LEU A 116 16.95 0.40 -0.43
C LEU A 116 15.81 0.93 -1.31
N TRP A 117 16.16 1.40 -2.51
CA TRP A 117 15.22 1.88 -3.52
C TRP A 117 15.79 1.76 -4.93
N GLU A 118 14.93 1.68 -5.93
CA GLU A 118 15.23 1.77 -7.36
C GLU A 118 14.09 2.46 -8.09
N THR A 119 14.41 3.23 -9.12
CA THR A 119 13.46 3.86 -10.04
C THR A 119 13.83 3.49 -11.47
N HIS A 120 12.83 3.11 -12.26
CA HIS A 120 12.95 2.75 -13.67
C HIS A 120 12.12 3.74 -14.49
N LEU A 121 12.77 4.46 -15.38
CA LEU A 121 12.13 5.30 -16.38
C LEU A 121 11.90 4.43 -17.61
N ILE A 122 10.63 4.28 -18.02
CA ILE A 122 10.24 3.29 -19.05
C ILE A 122 9.61 4.01 -20.22
N GLU A 123 10.28 3.99 -21.37
CA GLU A 123 9.77 4.50 -22.64
C GLU A 123 9.13 3.40 -23.49
N GLY A 124 8.53 3.80 -24.62
CA GLY A 124 8.01 2.87 -25.62
C GLY A 124 6.60 2.36 -25.34
N LEU A 125 5.80 3.07 -24.56
CA LEU A 125 4.36 2.79 -24.48
C LEU A 125 3.67 3.16 -25.80
N ARG A 126 2.72 2.32 -26.24
CA ARG A 126 2.08 2.37 -27.58
C ARG A 126 1.51 3.73 -27.97
N ASP A 127 0.99 4.50 -27.01
CA ASP A 127 0.30 5.76 -27.20
C ASP A 127 1.18 6.99 -26.92
N GLY A 128 2.50 6.82 -26.95
CA GLY A 128 3.47 7.89 -26.71
C GLY A 128 3.61 8.27 -25.23
N ARG A 129 2.86 7.63 -24.31
CA ARG A 129 3.06 7.78 -22.88
C ARG A 129 4.40 7.15 -22.46
N TYR A 130 4.85 7.51 -21.29
CA TYR A 130 5.97 6.84 -20.60
C TYR A 130 5.57 6.49 -19.17
N ALA A 131 6.29 5.58 -18.59
CA ALA A 131 6.03 5.17 -17.21
C ALA A 131 7.27 5.38 -16.33
N MET A 132 7.03 5.59 -15.06
CA MET A 132 8.04 5.55 -14.02
C MET A 132 7.65 4.46 -13.03
N TYR A 133 8.48 3.45 -12.87
CA TYR A 133 8.30 2.43 -11.84
C TYR A 133 9.31 2.67 -10.72
N THR A 134 8.82 2.91 -9.51
CA THR A 134 9.67 3.08 -8.34
C THR A 134 9.35 2.00 -7.33
N LYS A 135 10.37 1.34 -6.79
CA LYS A 135 10.24 0.44 -5.64
C LYS A 135 11.12 0.89 -4.49
N MET A 136 10.61 0.74 -3.29
CA MET A 136 11.30 1.06 -2.03
C MET A 136 11.06 -0.04 -1.02
N HIS A 137 12.09 -0.40 -0.25
CA HIS A 137 11.92 -1.33 0.85
C HIS A 137 10.91 -0.76 1.87
N HIS A 138 10.05 -1.61 2.43
CA HIS A 138 8.99 -1.17 3.34
C HIS A 138 9.53 -0.51 4.62
N ALA A 139 10.77 -0.80 5.00
CA ALA A 139 11.46 -0.11 6.08
C ALA A 139 11.82 1.35 5.75
N VAL A 140 11.89 1.74 4.46
CA VAL A 140 12.16 3.12 4.01
C VAL A 140 10.89 3.94 3.94
N ALA A 141 9.84 3.36 3.36
CA ALA A 141 8.54 4.02 3.19
C ALA A 141 7.40 2.99 3.09
N ASP A 142 6.28 3.30 3.70
CA ASP A 142 5.00 2.65 3.45
C ASP A 142 4.29 3.29 2.24
N GLY A 143 3.14 2.73 1.83
CA GLY A 143 2.39 3.22 0.67
C GLY A 143 1.95 4.68 0.79
N VAL A 144 1.58 5.14 1.99
CA VAL A 144 1.16 6.53 2.25
C VAL A 144 2.35 7.48 2.15
N SER A 145 3.48 7.10 2.74
CA SER A 145 4.72 7.87 2.68
C SER A 145 5.25 7.95 1.25
N ALA A 146 5.24 6.84 0.49
CA ALA A 146 5.63 6.81 -0.91
C ALA A 146 4.74 7.73 -1.77
N MET A 147 3.42 7.72 -1.57
CA MET A 147 2.49 8.63 -2.24
C MET A 147 2.73 10.09 -1.85
N SER A 148 3.03 10.36 -0.58
CA SER A 148 3.40 11.71 -0.13
C SER A 148 4.70 12.20 -0.76
N MET A 149 5.70 11.32 -0.92
CA MET A 149 6.95 11.65 -1.62
C MET A 149 6.67 11.98 -3.08
N LEU A 150 5.91 11.16 -3.79
CA LEU A 150 5.50 11.42 -5.18
C LEU A 150 4.82 12.80 -5.32
N ARG A 151 3.80 13.07 -4.51
CA ARG A 151 3.07 14.34 -4.56
C ARG A 151 3.93 15.59 -4.34
N ARG A 152 5.03 15.49 -3.61
CA ARG A 152 5.95 16.61 -3.35
C ARG A 152 6.86 16.93 -4.54
N THR A 153 6.98 16.01 -5.49
CA THR A 153 7.84 16.15 -6.67
C THR A 153 7.06 16.51 -7.93
N LEU A 154 5.73 16.58 -7.83
CA LEU A 154 4.83 16.95 -8.90
C LEU A 154 4.21 18.33 -8.65
N SER A 155 3.78 18.99 -9.73
CA SER A 155 3.12 20.30 -9.73
C SER A 155 1.65 20.18 -10.14
N ASP A 156 0.83 21.12 -9.70
CA ASP A 156 -0.53 21.33 -10.21
C ASP A 156 -0.56 22.33 -11.39
N ASP A 157 0.58 22.91 -11.76
CA ASP A 157 0.76 23.77 -12.91
C ASP A 157 1.23 22.96 -14.14
N PRO A 158 0.43 22.86 -15.22
CA PRO A 158 0.79 22.14 -16.44
C PRO A 158 1.96 22.79 -17.19
N ASP A 159 2.26 24.05 -16.92
CA ASP A 159 3.29 24.82 -17.63
C ASP A 159 4.65 24.82 -16.88
N GLU A 160 4.70 24.29 -15.67
CA GLU A 160 5.94 24.23 -14.91
C GLU A 160 6.97 23.32 -15.60
N ARG A 161 8.17 23.84 -15.80
CA ARG A 161 9.31 23.15 -16.45
C ARG A 161 10.56 23.26 -15.56
N GLY A 162 11.59 22.46 -15.87
CA GLY A 162 12.83 22.44 -15.09
C GLY A 162 12.64 21.88 -13.68
N MET A 163 11.59 21.09 -13.48
CA MET A 163 11.27 20.44 -12.23
C MET A 163 12.36 19.45 -11.82
N ARG A 164 12.49 19.22 -10.54
CA ARG A 164 13.40 18.22 -9.99
C ARG A 164 12.90 16.81 -10.30
N ALA A 165 13.86 15.88 -10.43
CA ALA A 165 13.51 14.48 -10.52
C ALA A 165 12.92 13.96 -9.20
N PRO A 166 12.05 12.93 -9.22
CA PRO A 166 11.34 12.44 -8.03
C PRO A 166 12.23 11.92 -6.90
N TRP A 167 13.47 11.56 -7.19
CA TRP A 167 14.44 11.13 -6.19
C TRP A 167 15.27 12.27 -5.60
N GLN A 168 15.22 13.48 -6.18
CA GLN A 168 15.96 14.64 -5.71
C GLN A 168 15.28 15.30 -4.50
N PRO A 169 16.01 16.10 -3.70
CA PRO A 169 15.41 16.86 -2.62
C PRO A 169 14.31 17.78 -3.15
N PRO A 170 13.15 17.89 -2.49
CA PRO A 170 12.12 18.82 -2.92
C PRO A 170 12.65 20.27 -2.89
N HIS A 171 12.02 21.15 -3.67
CA HIS A 171 12.34 22.58 -3.61
C HIS A 171 12.21 23.08 -2.17
N PRO A 172 13.14 23.94 -1.70
CA PRO A 172 12.97 24.64 -0.44
C PRO A 172 11.65 25.43 -0.52
N ARG A 173 10.62 24.94 0.15
CA ARG A 173 9.38 25.71 0.29
C ARG A 173 9.70 26.87 1.24
N PRO A 174 9.27 28.12 0.95
CA PRO A 174 9.35 29.18 1.94
C PRO A 174 8.74 28.64 3.24
N PRO A 175 9.34 28.89 4.41
CA PRO A 175 8.78 28.41 5.66
C PRO A 175 7.35 28.93 5.74
N ALA A 176 6.38 28.01 5.82
CA ALA A 176 5.04 28.36 6.24
C ALA A 176 5.23 29.10 7.57
N THR A 177 4.70 30.31 7.69
CA THR A 177 4.81 31.19 8.85
C THR A 177 4.75 30.37 10.12
N ALA A 178 5.91 30.32 10.81
CA ALA A 178 6.11 29.49 11.97
C ALA A 178 5.26 30.02 13.12
N THR A 179 4.24 29.29 13.46
CA THR A 179 3.67 29.28 14.81
C THR A 179 3.67 27.83 15.27
N ASP A 180 4.85 27.34 15.63
CA ASP A 180 5.02 26.18 16.52
C ASP A 180 6.51 26.01 16.82
N THR A 181 7.01 26.85 17.73
CA THR A 181 8.20 26.53 18.49
C THR A 181 7.89 25.37 19.41
N VAL A 182 8.42 24.19 19.07
CA VAL A 182 8.52 23.09 20.02
C VAL A 182 9.39 23.56 21.17
N SER A 183 8.76 23.91 22.29
CA SER A 183 9.43 24.15 23.54
C SER A 183 10.13 22.87 23.98
N ALA A 184 11.44 22.88 23.99
CA ALA A 184 12.23 21.83 24.60
C ALA A 184 11.83 21.73 26.07
N ALA A 185 11.09 20.66 26.43
CA ALA A 185 10.76 20.36 27.80
C ALA A 185 12.08 20.20 28.59
N GLY A 186 12.26 21.02 29.61
CA GLY A 186 13.45 21.01 30.42
C GLY A 186 13.65 19.69 31.14
N VAL A 187 14.90 19.32 31.35
CA VAL A 187 15.36 18.08 32.00
C VAL A 187 14.76 17.88 33.42
N SER A 188 14.19 18.93 34.01
CA SER A 188 13.53 18.92 35.31
C SER A 188 12.18 18.18 35.40
N ASP A 189 11.51 17.90 34.27
CA ASP A 189 10.19 17.26 34.25
C ASP A 189 10.22 15.74 34.00
N LEU A 190 11.39 15.16 33.80
CA LEU A 190 11.59 13.73 33.56
C LEU A 190 10.94 12.81 34.62
N PRO A 191 11.06 13.07 35.94
CA PRO A 191 10.45 12.18 36.93
C PRO A 191 8.91 12.19 36.90
N ARG A 192 8.30 13.37 36.67
CA ARG A 192 6.84 13.51 36.60
C ARG A 192 6.25 12.96 35.30
N ALA A 193 7.01 13.06 34.20
CA ALA A 193 6.64 12.45 32.91
C ALA A 193 6.72 10.92 32.98
N ALA A 194 7.74 10.37 33.64
CA ALA A 194 7.90 8.93 33.86
C ALA A 194 6.79 8.35 34.75
N VAL A 195 6.41 9.05 35.83
CA VAL A 195 5.31 8.62 36.70
C VAL A 195 3.95 8.70 35.97
N ARG A 196 3.70 9.74 35.19
CA ARG A 196 2.49 9.84 34.35
C ARG A 196 2.44 8.74 33.30
N ALA A 197 3.57 8.47 32.63
CA ALA A 197 3.68 7.39 31.66
C ALA A 197 3.47 6.00 32.30
N ALA A 198 3.97 5.78 33.51
CA ALA A 198 3.74 4.55 34.27
C ALA A 198 2.26 4.38 34.70
N HIS A 199 1.62 5.45 35.15
CA HIS A 199 0.19 5.43 35.48
C HIS A 199 -0.71 5.21 34.25
N SER A 200 -0.41 5.83 33.11
CA SER A 200 -1.13 5.58 31.86
C SER A 200 -0.91 4.15 31.36
N ALA A 201 0.32 3.63 31.47
CA ALA A 201 0.64 2.25 31.09
C ALA A 201 -0.12 1.20 31.94
N VAL A 202 -0.27 1.43 33.26
CA VAL A 202 -1.04 0.54 34.13
C VAL A 202 -2.54 0.61 33.80
N GLY A 203 -3.09 1.80 33.55
CA GLY A 203 -4.48 1.98 33.12
C GLY A 203 -4.75 1.35 31.74
N GLU A 204 -3.81 1.45 30.81
CA GLU A 204 -3.89 0.82 29.50
C GLU A 204 -3.81 -0.72 29.58
N LEU A 205 -2.96 -1.28 30.46
CA LEU A 205 -2.87 -2.72 30.66
C LEU A 205 -4.15 -3.32 31.29
N THR A 206 -4.80 -2.62 32.21
CA THR A 206 -6.07 -3.08 32.79
C THR A 206 -7.22 -3.04 31.77
N GLY A 207 -7.18 -2.14 30.79
CA GLY A 207 -8.14 -2.06 29.68
C GLY A 207 -7.90 -3.06 28.56
N LEU A 208 -6.71 -3.70 28.48
CA LEU A 208 -6.39 -4.66 27.43
C LEU A 208 -7.20 -5.97 27.54
N VAL A 209 -7.46 -6.47 28.74
CA VAL A 209 -8.18 -7.74 28.94
C VAL A 209 -9.65 -7.65 28.49
N PRO A 210 -10.43 -6.64 28.88
CA PRO A 210 -11.77 -6.44 28.35
C PRO A 210 -11.80 -6.18 26.84
N ALA A 211 -10.86 -5.38 26.32
CA ALA A 211 -10.72 -5.12 24.89
C ALA A 211 -10.42 -6.40 24.09
N LEU A 212 -9.55 -7.25 24.62
CA LEU A 212 -9.24 -8.56 24.02
C LEU A 212 -10.47 -9.48 24.03
N ALA A 213 -11.18 -9.57 25.15
CA ALA A 213 -12.38 -10.40 25.27
C ALA A 213 -13.50 -9.93 24.31
N ALA A 214 -13.74 -8.63 24.22
CA ALA A 214 -14.68 -8.06 23.26
C ALA A 214 -14.26 -8.34 21.81
N THR A 215 -12.97 -8.18 21.50
CA THR A 215 -12.41 -8.43 20.16
C THR A 215 -12.51 -9.91 19.77
N LEU A 216 -12.23 -10.83 20.67
CA LEU A 216 -12.38 -12.28 20.43
C LEU A 216 -13.86 -12.66 20.24
N GLY A 217 -14.77 -12.06 21.02
CA GLY A 217 -16.21 -12.26 20.85
C GLY A 217 -16.72 -11.79 19.47
N ARG A 218 -16.22 -10.68 18.97
CA ARG A 218 -16.50 -10.18 17.61
C ARG A 218 -15.91 -11.08 16.54
N ALA A 219 -14.63 -11.48 16.71
CA ALA A 219 -13.93 -12.37 15.78
C ALA A 219 -14.63 -13.73 15.63
N ALA A 220 -15.22 -14.25 16.70
CA ALA A 220 -15.98 -15.50 16.67
C ALA A 220 -17.35 -15.38 15.96
N ARG A 221 -17.89 -14.17 15.86
CA ARG A 221 -19.18 -13.87 15.19
C ARG A 221 -19.01 -13.29 13.79
N ASP A 222 -17.81 -13.25 13.25
CA ASP A 222 -17.48 -12.60 11.97
C ASP A 222 -17.86 -11.11 11.88
N GLN A 223 -17.96 -10.45 13.01
CA GLN A 223 -18.17 -9.02 13.09
C GLN A 223 -16.84 -8.28 12.89
N GLY A 224 -16.83 -7.18 12.14
CA GLY A 224 -15.65 -6.38 11.87
C GLY A 224 -14.84 -6.02 13.11
N GLY A 225 -13.52 -6.13 13.04
CA GLY A 225 -12.60 -5.86 14.14
C GLY A 225 -11.14 -6.18 13.77
N PRO A 226 -10.18 -5.97 14.69
CA PRO A 226 -8.77 -6.20 14.43
C PRO A 226 -8.36 -7.69 14.39
N LEU A 227 -9.26 -8.62 14.74
CA LEU A 227 -9.01 -10.07 14.71
C LEU A 227 -10.07 -10.80 13.92
N SER A 228 -9.71 -11.96 13.32
CA SER A 228 -10.63 -12.95 12.77
C SER A 228 -10.19 -14.36 13.14
N LEU A 229 -11.16 -15.27 13.30
CA LEU A 229 -10.95 -16.68 13.58
C LEU A 229 -11.55 -17.60 12.50
N THR A 230 -12.17 -17.03 11.48
CA THR A 230 -13.05 -17.75 10.54
C THR A 230 -12.50 -17.86 9.13
N ALA A 231 -11.37 -17.18 8.82
CA ALA A 231 -10.78 -17.20 7.48
C ALA A 231 -10.57 -18.63 6.96
N PRO A 232 -11.17 -19.00 5.81
CA PRO A 232 -10.98 -20.31 5.22
C PRO A 232 -9.59 -20.44 4.61
N ARG A 233 -9.09 -21.66 4.43
CA ARG A 233 -7.92 -21.89 3.61
C ARG A 233 -8.27 -21.82 2.14
N THR A 234 -7.45 -21.11 1.40
CA THR A 234 -7.56 -20.99 -0.07
C THR A 234 -6.18 -21.10 -0.71
N MET A 235 -6.13 -21.11 -2.04
CA MET A 235 -4.89 -21.04 -2.79
C MET A 235 -4.03 -19.79 -2.48
N PHE A 236 -4.63 -18.72 -1.95
CA PHE A 236 -3.91 -17.52 -1.54
C PHE A 236 -3.11 -17.73 -0.26
N ASN A 237 -3.45 -18.74 0.53
CA ASN A 237 -2.85 -19.02 1.84
C ASN A 237 -1.77 -20.11 1.78
N GLU A 238 -1.27 -20.42 0.60
CA GLU A 238 -0.16 -21.35 0.38
C GLU A 238 1.21 -20.64 0.48
N PRO A 239 2.31 -21.39 0.73
CA PRO A 239 3.65 -20.84 0.63
C PRO A 239 3.90 -20.21 -0.74
N ILE A 240 4.57 -19.07 -0.78
CA ILE A 240 4.82 -18.34 -2.02
C ILE A 240 6.21 -18.67 -2.61
N SER A 241 6.49 -18.15 -3.80
CA SER A 241 7.80 -18.11 -4.43
C SER A 241 8.21 -16.66 -4.69
N GLY A 242 9.47 -16.39 -5.01
CA GLY A 242 9.95 -15.04 -5.35
C GLY A 242 9.35 -14.46 -6.64
N ALA A 243 8.78 -15.30 -7.51
CA ALA A 243 8.20 -14.84 -8.77
C ALA A 243 6.84 -14.13 -8.55
N ARG A 244 6.74 -12.91 -9.05
CA ARG A 244 5.52 -12.08 -8.96
C ARG A 244 4.76 -12.05 -10.28
N GLN A 245 3.46 -11.83 -10.18
CA GLN A 245 2.59 -11.34 -11.25
C GLN A 245 2.00 -10.01 -10.81
N PHE A 246 1.74 -9.17 -11.78
CA PHE A 246 1.09 -7.89 -11.58
C PHE A 246 0.06 -7.67 -12.68
N ALA A 247 -1.10 -7.13 -12.30
CA ALA A 247 -2.11 -6.67 -13.21
C ALA A 247 -2.72 -5.39 -12.63
N ALA A 248 -3.08 -4.46 -13.50
CA ALA A 248 -3.63 -3.20 -13.08
C ALA A 248 -4.70 -2.70 -14.04
N ARG A 249 -5.64 -1.91 -13.51
CA ARG A 249 -6.68 -1.24 -14.29
C ARG A 249 -7.27 -0.09 -13.50
N SER A 250 -7.77 0.93 -14.22
CA SER A 250 -8.43 2.09 -13.64
C SER A 250 -9.90 2.16 -14.06
N TRP A 251 -10.69 2.81 -13.21
CA TRP A 251 -12.10 3.15 -13.46
C TRP A 251 -12.36 4.61 -13.10
N PRO A 252 -13.35 5.28 -13.72
CA PRO A 252 -13.79 6.59 -13.29
C PRO A 252 -14.26 6.53 -11.82
N LEU A 253 -13.70 7.39 -10.98
CA LEU A 253 -14.01 7.43 -9.54
C LEU A 253 -15.50 7.76 -9.31
N GLU A 254 -16.11 8.51 -10.23
CA GLU A 254 -17.52 8.87 -10.16
C GLU A 254 -18.44 7.65 -10.18
N ARG A 255 -18.13 6.59 -10.94
CA ARG A 255 -18.90 5.35 -10.93
C ARG A 255 -19.00 4.76 -9.52
N LEU A 256 -17.87 4.70 -8.81
CA LEU A 256 -17.85 4.19 -7.43
C LEU A 256 -18.57 5.13 -6.46
N ARG A 257 -18.49 6.45 -6.68
CA ARG A 257 -19.23 7.45 -5.88
C ARG A 257 -20.74 7.30 -6.03
N LEU A 258 -21.23 7.07 -7.24
CA LEU A 258 -22.65 6.87 -7.50
C LEU A 258 -23.17 5.62 -6.79
N VAL A 259 -22.46 4.48 -6.90
CA VAL A 259 -22.80 3.26 -6.18
C VAL A 259 -22.77 3.48 -4.67
N ALA A 260 -21.72 4.12 -4.14
CA ALA A 260 -21.58 4.40 -2.72
C ALA A 260 -22.76 5.25 -2.20
N LYS A 261 -23.13 6.31 -2.96
CA LYS A 261 -24.25 7.18 -2.61
C LYS A 261 -25.60 6.44 -2.65
N ALA A 262 -25.83 5.62 -3.67
CA ALA A 262 -27.09 4.87 -3.82
C ALA A 262 -27.27 3.78 -2.72
N ALA A 263 -26.16 3.20 -2.26
CA ALA A 263 -26.16 2.14 -1.23
C ALA A 263 -25.94 2.66 0.20
N ASP A 264 -25.87 3.97 0.44
CA ASP A 264 -25.47 4.55 1.73
C ASP A 264 -24.17 3.94 2.28
N ALA A 265 -23.17 3.83 1.42
CA ALA A 265 -21.87 3.21 1.66
C ALA A 265 -20.73 4.20 1.43
N THR A 266 -19.51 3.84 1.81
CA THR A 266 -18.31 4.59 1.47
C THR A 266 -17.68 4.08 0.17
N ILE A 267 -16.85 4.90 -0.49
CA ILE A 267 -16.06 4.45 -1.64
C ILE A 267 -15.21 3.22 -1.28
N ASN A 268 -14.69 3.17 -0.05
CA ASN A 268 -13.91 2.02 0.40
C ASN A 268 -14.75 0.74 0.49
N ASP A 269 -16.01 0.84 0.89
CA ASP A 269 -16.92 -0.31 0.93
C ASP A 269 -17.21 -0.82 -0.49
N VAL A 270 -17.35 0.08 -1.47
CA VAL A 270 -17.49 -0.28 -2.89
C VAL A 270 -16.23 -0.96 -3.42
N VAL A 271 -15.04 -0.44 -3.11
CA VAL A 271 -13.75 -1.08 -3.46
C VAL A 271 -13.67 -2.51 -2.92
N LEU A 272 -14.05 -2.70 -1.67
CA LEU A 272 -14.06 -4.01 -1.02
C LEU A 272 -15.10 -4.95 -1.65
N ALA A 273 -16.31 -4.46 -1.97
CA ALA A 273 -17.36 -5.23 -2.63
C ALA A 273 -16.96 -5.62 -4.06
N MET A 274 -16.39 -4.70 -4.85
CA MET A 274 -15.81 -5.01 -6.17
C MET A 274 -14.76 -6.12 -6.06
N SER A 275 -13.87 -6.00 -5.08
CA SER A 275 -12.83 -7.01 -4.83
C SER A 275 -13.44 -8.35 -4.42
N ALA A 276 -14.48 -8.34 -3.59
CA ALA A 276 -15.19 -9.53 -3.12
C ALA A 276 -15.82 -10.32 -4.29
N GLY A 277 -16.55 -9.65 -5.18
CA GLY A 277 -17.15 -10.30 -6.34
C GLY A 277 -16.10 -10.77 -7.35
N ALA A 278 -15.05 -10.00 -7.57
CA ALA A 278 -13.95 -10.41 -8.44
C ALA A 278 -13.24 -11.66 -7.90
N LEU A 279 -12.97 -11.71 -6.60
CA LEU A 279 -12.36 -12.87 -5.93
C LEU A 279 -13.29 -14.09 -5.96
N ARG A 280 -14.60 -13.89 -5.73
CA ARG A 280 -15.60 -14.94 -5.87
C ARG A 280 -15.57 -15.55 -7.28
N ALA A 281 -15.65 -14.71 -8.32
CA ALA A 281 -15.64 -15.15 -9.70
C ALA A 281 -14.33 -15.89 -10.07
N TYR A 282 -13.19 -15.34 -9.64
CA TYR A 282 -11.89 -15.94 -9.83
C TYR A 282 -11.75 -17.31 -9.17
N LEU A 283 -12.13 -17.44 -7.89
CA LEU A 283 -12.08 -18.71 -7.16
C LEU A 283 -13.09 -19.73 -7.70
N HIS A 284 -14.27 -19.28 -8.10
CA HIS A 284 -15.27 -20.15 -8.73
C HIS A 284 -14.74 -20.74 -10.05
N TRP A 285 -14.13 -19.89 -10.90
CA TRP A 285 -13.53 -20.32 -12.15
C TRP A 285 -12.40 -21.35 -11.95
N ASN A 286 -11.62 -21.20 -10.86
CA ASN A 286 -10.57 -22.16 -10.49
C ASN A 286 -11.08 -23.39 -9.72
N GLY A 287 -12.39 -23.53 -9.48
CA GLY A 287 -12.96 -24.62 -8.68
C GLY A 287 -12.54 -24.61 -7.21
N ALA A 288 -12.14 -23.45 -6.70
CA ALA A 288 -11.52 -23.25 -5.38
C ALA A 288 -12.31 -22.30 -4.45
N LEU A 289 -13.57 -21.99 -4.80
CA LEU A 289 -14.41 -21.12 -3.98
C LEU A 289 -14.83 -21.85 -2.68
N PRO A 290 -14.42 -21.35 -1.49
CA PRO A 290 -14.82 -21.97 -0.23
C PRO A 290 -16.29 -21.67 0.10
N ALA A 291 -16.90 -22.53 0.94
CA ALA A 291 -18.25 -22.31 1.46
C ALA A 291 -18.31 -21.14 2.47
N GLN A 292 -17.20 -20.84 3.15
CA GLN A 292 -17.09 -19.71 4.05
C GLN A 292 -16.63 -18.46 3.29
N PRO A 293 -16.96 -17.25 3.80
CA PRO A 293 -16.49 -15.99 3.22
C PRO A 293 -14.97 -15.84 3.35
N LEU A 294 -14.34 -15.18 2.38
CA LEU A 294 -12.98 -14.69 2.54
C LEU A 294 -12.93 -13.53 3.53
N ILE A 295 -11.86 -13.48 4.29
CA ILE A 295 -11.54 -12.37 5.20
C ILE A 295 -10.39 -11.56 4.60
N ALA A 296 -10.60 -10.26 4.44
CA ALA A 296 -9.57 -9.33 4.05
C ALA A 296 -9.01 -8.57 5.25
N MET A 297 -7.70 -8.42 5.33
CA MET A 297 -7.08 -7.41 6.19
C MET A 297 -7.12 -6.06 5.47
N VAL A 298 -7.75 -5.08 6.12
CA VAL A 298 -7.96 -3.72 5.59
C VAL A 298 -7.26 -2.73 6.50
N PRO A 299 -6.16 -2.09 6.05
CA PRO A 299 -5.55 -0.98 6.77
C PRO A 299 -6.50 0.21 6.83
N VAL A 300 -6.66 0.82 8.00
CA VAL A 300 -7.49 2.01 8.21
C VAL A 300 -6.67 3.11 8.89
N SER A 301 -6.82 4.35 8.42
CA SER A 301 -6.21 5.50 9.07
C SER A 301 -6.95 5.81 10.36
N LEU A 302 -6.21 6.02 11.45
CA LEU A 302 -6.75 6.43 12.75
C LEU A 302 -6.80 7.96 12.90
N ARG A 303 -6.54 8.72 11.83
CA ARG A 303 -6.59 10.18 11.86
C ARG A 303 -8.04 10.64 11.78
N ASP A 304 -8.47 11.37 12.80
CA ASP A 304 -9.63 12.26 12.67
C ASP A 304 -9.28 13.36 11.67
N GLU A 305 -10.11 13.53 10.64
CA GLU A 305 -9.94 14.61 9.62
C GLU A 305 -10.00 16.03 10.24
N GLN A 306 -10.37 16.15 11.50
CA GLN A 306 -10.60 17.43 12.21
C GLN A 306 -9.48 17.84 13.17
N GLN A 307 -8.52 16.97 13.50
CA GLN A 307 -7.39 17.35 14.36
C GLN A 307 -6.11 17.41 13.57
N GLY A 308 -5.66 18.63 13.27
CA GLY A 308 -4.39 18.96 12.65
C GLY A 308 -3.21 18.26 13.35
N SER A 309 -2.37 17.67 12.53
CA SER A 309 -1.00 17.20 12.75
C SER A 309 -0.40 17.41 14.14
N HIS A 310 -0.41 16.38 14.98
CA HIS A 310 0.68 16.13 15.93
C HIS A 310 0.77 14.62 16.21
N GLY A 311 1.80 13.99 15.67
CA GLY A 311 2.36 12.76 16.22
C GLY A 311 1.82 11.44 15.69
N GLY A 312 2.63 10.75 14.88
CA GLY A 312 2.58 9.30 14.69
C GLY A 312 1.66 8.81 13.56
N ASN A 313 2.20 8.01 12.64
CA ASN A 313 1.42 7.24 11.66
C ASN A 313 0.64 6.12 12.37
N GLY A 314 -0.49 6.45 13.02
CA GLY A 314 -1.39 5.45 13.58
C GLY A 314 -2.22 4.82 12.46
N VAL A 315 -1.81 3.64 11.98
CA VAL A 315 -2.61 2.79 11.09
C VAL A 315 -3.16 1.65 11.93
N GLY A 316 -4.48 1.56 12.02
CA GLY A 316 -5.18 0.40 12.56
C GLY A 316 -5.44 -0.63 11.47
N VAL A 317 -5.80 -1.84 11.87
CA VAL A 317 -6.15 -2.93 10.96
C VAL A 317 -7.55 -3.41 11.30
N LEU A 318 -8.37 -3.62 10.26
CA LEU A 318 -9.66 -4.29 10.35
C LEU A 318 -9.65 -5.58 9.54
N MET A 319 -10.23 -6.64 10.10
CA MET A 319 -10.56 -7.87 9.40
C MET A 319 -11.98 -7.75 8.86
N CYS A 320 -12.12 -7.72 7.55
CA CYS A 320 -13.40 -7.52 6.86
C CYS A 320 -13.88 -8.82 6.24
N ASN A 321 -15.11 -9.22 6.59
CA ASN A 321 -15.83 -10.28 5.90
C ASN A 321 -16.26 -9.78 4.52
N LEU A 322 -15.75 -10.41 3.47
CA LEU A 322 -16.02 -10.01 2.08
C LEU A 322 -17.33 -10.57 1.51
N GLY A 323 -18.05 -11.41 2.24
CA GLY A 323 -19.30 -12.04 1.74
C GLY A 323 -19.12 -12.87 0.47
N THR A 324 -17.92 -13.36 0.16
CA THR A 324 -17.63 -14.04 -1.12
C THR A 324 -18.43 -15.32 -1.36
N HIS A 325 -19.03 -15.92 -0.34
CA HIS A 325 -19.95 -17.06 -0.45
C HIS A 325 -21.32 -16.65 -0.99
N LEU A 326 -21.70 -15.37 -0.87
CA LEU A 326 -22.98 -14.84 -1.34
C LEU A 326 -22.96 -14.60 -2.86
N PRO A 327 -23.92 -15.08 -3.64
CA PRO A 327 -23.97 -14.84 -5.08
C PRO A 327 -24.43 -13.43 -5.45
N ASP A 328 -25.26 -12.80 -4.63
CA ASP A 328 -25.87 -11.49 -4.89
C ASP A 328 -24.90 -10.35 -4.59
N PRO A 329 -24.64 -9.39 -5.54
CA PRO A 329 -23.77 -8.25 -5.36
C PRO A 329 -24.23 -7.30 -4.25
N ALA A 330 -25.55 -7.04 -4.13
CA ALA A 330 -26.09 -6.14 -3.11
C ALA A 330 -25.87 -6.73 -1.70
N ALA A 331 -26.11 -8.02 -1.50
CA ALA A 331 -25.87 -8.70 -0.23
C ALA A 331 -24.38 -8.70 0.15
N ARG A 332 -23.46 -8.81 -0.83
CA ARG A 332 -22.00 -8.66 -0.57
C ARG A 332 -21.65 -7.27 -0.12
N LEU A 333 -22.16 -6.24 -0.81
CA LEU A 333 -21.92 -4.83 -0.46
C LEU A 333 -22.45 -4.52 0.95
N ASP A 334 -23.65 -4.98 1.29
CA ASP A 334 -24.23 -4.78 2.62
C ASP A 334 -23.42 -5.48 3.71
N THR A 335 -22.95 -6.71 3.45
CA THR A 335 -22.08 -7.46 4.38
C THR A 335 -20.77 -6.68 4.63
N VAL A 336 -20.13 -6.18 3.59
CA VAL A 336 -18.89 -5.39 3.68
C VAL A 336 -19.16 -4.09 4.45
N ARG A 337 -20.19 -3.34 4.06
CA ARG A 337 -20.57 -2.06 4.69
C ARG A 337 -20.80 -2.23 6.20
N THR A 338 -21.59 -3.22 6.56
CA THR A 338 -21.91 -3.53 7.98
C THR A 338 -20.64 -3.90 8.75
N CYS A 339 -19.82 -4.80 8.20
CA CYS A 339 -18.57 -5.23 8.82
C CYS A 339 -17.59 -4.08 9.02
N MET A 340 -17.42 -3.21 8.02
CA MET A 340 -16.53 -2.04 8.11
C MET A 340 -17.05 -0.99 9.07
N HIS A 341 -18.35 -0.73 9.09
CA HIS A 341 -18.97 0.21 10.03
C HIS A 341 -18.79 -0.24 11.47
N GLU A 342 -19.17 -1.47 11.79
CA GLU A 342 -18.99 -2.06 13.11
C GLU A 342 -17.52 -2.11 13.54
N GLY A 343 -16.64 -2.48 12.62
CA GLY A 343 -15.20 -2.52 12.86
C GLY A 343 -14.62 -1.15 13.23
N LYS A 344 -15.00 -0.10 12.50
CA LYS A 344 -14.58 1.28 12.80
C LYS A 344 -15.12 1.76 14.14
N GLN A 345 -16.38 1.45 14.48
CA GLN A 345 -16.94 1.77 15.80
C GLN A 345 -16.17 1.06 16.92
N ALA A 346 -15.83 -0.21 16.73
CA ALA A 346 -15.03 -0.96 17.70
C ALA A 346 -13.64 -0.35 17.91
N LEU A 347 -12.97 0.09 16.83
CA LEU A 347 -11.68 0.79 16.95
C LEU A 347 -11.81 2.16 17.61
N ALA A 348 -12.86 2.92 17.31
CA ALA A 348 -13.11 4.24 17.93
C ALA A 348 -13.32 4.16 19.45
N ALA A 349 -13.77 3.01 19.96
CA ALA A 349 -13.91 2.77 21.40
C ALA A 349 -12.59 2.38 22.10
N MET A 350 -11.48 2.24 21.37
CA MET A 350 -10.18 1.82 21.89
C MET A 350 -9.21 2.99 21.93
N SER A 351 -8.23 2.97 22.86
CA SER A 351 -7.10 3.88 22.82
C SER A 351 -6.15 3.53 21.66
N THR A 352 -5.34 4.48 21.21
CA THR A 352 -4.34 4.25 20.15
C THR A 352 -3.40 3.09 20.50
N ALA A 353 -2.99 2.96 21.76
CA ALA A 353 -2.13 1.85 22.21
C ALA A 353 -2.86 0.50 22.14
N GLN A 354 -4.13 0.45 22.52
CA GLN A 354 -4.96 -0.76 22.38
C GLN A 354 -5.14 -1.14 20.91
N ILE A 355 -5.41 -0.18 20.02
CA ILE A 355 -5.53 -0.44 18.59
C ILE A 355 -4.23 -1.01 18.02
N LEU A 356 -3.08 -0.42 18.35
CA LEU A 356 -1.78 -0.90 17.89
C LEU A 356 -1.49 -2.31 18.43
N ALA A 357 -1.77 -2.57 19.72
CA ALA A 357 -1.59 -3.88 20.33
C ALA A 357 -2.49 -4.95 19.68
N MET A 358 -3.76 -4.65 19.46
CA MET A 358 -4.72 -5.57 18.83
C MET A 358 -4.40 -5.80 17.34
N SER A 359 -4.00 -4.74 16.62
CA SER A 359 -3.57 -4.86 15.22
C SER A 359 -2.31 -5.71 15.10
N ALA A 360 -1.33 -5.52 16.00
CA ALA A 360 -0.13 -6.34 16.06
C ALA A 360 -0.46 -7.81 16.39
N LEU A 361 -1.41 -8.05 17.30
CA LEU A 361 -1.88 -9.41 17.64
C LEU A 361 -2.56 -10.06 16.44
N GLY A 362 -3.44 -9.35 15.72
CA GLY A 362 -4.14 -9.85 14.52
C GLY A 362 -3.19 -10.15 13.35
N ALA A 363 -2.14 -9.35 13.20
CA ALA A 363 -1.10 -9.55 12.19
C ALA A 363 -0.01 -10.57 12.63
N SER A 364 0.10 -10.90 13.93
CA SER A 364 1.18 -11.73 14.46
C SER A 364 1.30 -13.12 13.85
N PRO A 365 0.21 -13.85 13.51
CA PRO A 365 0.34 -15.14 12.82
C PRO A 365 0.95 -15.00 11.43
N ALA A 366 0.67 -13.90 10.72
CA ALA A 366 1.30 -13.59 9.44
C ALA A 366 2.79 -13.23 9.62
N GLY A 367 3.09 -12.40 10.61
CA GLY A 367 4.47 -12.10 11.00
C GLY A 367 5.25 -13.32 11.46
N ALA A 368 4.63 -14.23 12.21
CA ALA A 368 5.23 -15.49 12.61
C ALA A 368 5.51 -16.41 11.41
N SER A 369 4.56 -16.50 10.46
CA SER A 369 4.78 -17.24 9.21
C SER A 369 5.92 -16.66 8.38
N MET A 370 6.10 -15.35 8.41
CA MET A 370 7.20 -14.66 7.73
C MET A 370 8.57 -14.99 8.38
N LEU A 371 8.63 -15.11 9.71
CA LEU A 371 9.88 -15.35 10.44
C LEU A 371 10.22 -16.84 10.61
N PHE A 372 9.21 -17.69 10.78
CA PHE A 372 9.38 -19.11 11.13
C PHE A 372 8.86 -20.09 10.07
N GLY A 373 8.40 -19.56 8.94
CA GLY A 373 7.82 -20.33 7.85
C GLY A 373 6.32 -20.64 8.04
N HIS A 374 5.70 -21.05 6.94
CA HIS A 374 4.27 -21.37 6.89
C HIS A 374 3.96 -22.65 7.67
N HIS A 375 3.00 -22.59 8.60
CA HIS A 375 2.52 -23.77 9.35
C HIS A 375 1.22 -24.32 8.73
N PRO A 376 1.28 -25.48 8.03
CA PRO A 376 0.13 -25.98 7.24
C PRO A 376 -1.10 -26.39 8.07
N LYS A 377 -1.00 -26.49 9.39
CA LYS A 377 -2.10 -26.91 10.28
C LYS A 377 -2.87 -25.74 10.91
N LEU A 378 -2.33 -24.51 10.87
CA LEU A 378 -3.00 -23.36 11.46
C LEU A 378 -3.95 -22.71 10.43
N ARG A 379 -5.11 -22.24 10.86
CA ARG A 379 -5.98 -21.40 10.03
C ARG A 379 -5.31 -20.06 9.76
N PRO A 380 -5.42 -19.51 8.55
CA PRO A 380 -4.90 -18.18 8.28
C PRO A 380 -5.68 -17.13 9.10
N PRO A 381 -5.04 -16.06 9.56
CA PRO A 381 -5.75 -14.95 10.24
C PRO A 381 -6.64 -14.18 9.27
N PHE A 382 -6.30 -14.17 7.99
CA PHE A 382 -7.03 -13.58 6.87
C PHE A 382 -6.53 -14.19 5.55
N ASN A 383 -7.24 -13.93 4.45
CA ASN A 383 -6.91 -14.53 3.15
C ASN A 383 -6.01 -13.65 2.30
N LEU A 384 -6.21 -12.34 2.36
CA LEU A 384 -5.46 -11.37 1.56
C LEU A 384 -5.52 -9.98 2.22
N ILE A 385 -4.72 -9.06 1.68
CA ILE A 385 -4.75 -7.64 2.06
C ILE A 385 -5.45 -6.87 0.95
N ILE A 386 -6.41 -6.01 1.33
CA ILE A 386 -7.01 -5.01 0.44
C ILE A 386 -6.77 -3.64 1.05
N SER A 387 -6.01 -2.81 0.35
CA SER A 387 -5.62 -1.47 0.82
C SER A 387 -6.12 -0.39 -0.13
N ASN A 388 -6.57 0.72 0.44
CA ASN A 388 -6.92 1.92 -0.30
C ASN A 388 -6.06 3.08 0.20
N VAL A 389 -5.14 3.54 -0.65
CA VAL A 389 -4.20 4.63 -0.34
C VAL A 389 -4.73 5.92 -0.96
N PRO A 390 -5.03 6.96 -0.17
CA PRO A 390 -5.50 8.23 -0.71
C PRO A 390 -4.47 8.87 -1.64
N GLY A 391 -4.87 9.16 -2.86
CA GLY A 391 -4.05 9.82 -3.85
C GLY A 391 -4.36 11.31 -4.05
N PRO A 392 -3.78 11.96 -5.06
CA PRO A 392 -4.06 13.35 -5.38
C PRO A 392 -5.52 13.55 -5.81
N ARG A 393 -6.07 14.72 -5.44
CA ARG A 393 -7.46 15.12 -5.76
C ARG A 393 -7.53 16.12 -6.92
N ARG A 394 -6.37 16.43 -7.54
CA ARG A 394 -6.22 17.36 -8.67
C ARG A 394 -5.24 16.75 -9.65
N PRO A 395 -5.32 17.11 -10.94
CA PRO A 395 -4.31 16.72 -11.90
C PRO A 395 -2.92 17.15 -11.42
N LEU A 396 -1.94 16.29 -11.61
CA LEU A 396 -0.55 16.58 -11.29
C LEU A 396 0.31 16.39 -12.53
N TYR A 397 1.41 17.16 -12.61
CA TYR A 397 2.28 17.23 -13.76
C TYR A 397 3.76 17.09 -13.33
N TRP A 398 4.58 16.52 -14.20
CA TRP A 398 6.02 16.54 -14.11
C TRP A 398 6.60 17.08 -15.41
N ASN A 399 7.19 18.29 -15.35
CA ASN A 399 7.70 19.00 -16.53
C ASN A 399 6.67 19.09 -17.67
N GLY A 400 5.41 19.32 -17.33
CA GLY A 400 4.30 19.44 -18.26
C GLY A 400 3.66 18.12 -18.67
N ALA A 401 4.26 16.96 -18.37
CA ALA A 401 3.63 15.68 -18.60
C ALA A 401 2.60 15.40 -17.48
N ARG A 402 1.33 15.14 -17.87
CA ARG A 402 0.25 14.85 -16.93
C ARG A 402 0.41 13.46 -16.32
N LEU A 403 0.24 13.34 -15.02
CA LEU A 403 0.14 12.05 -14.34
C LEU A 403 -1.25 11.44 -14.61
N ASP A 404 -1.30 10.49 -15.54
CA ASP A 404 -2.54 9.82 -15.94
C ASP A 404 -3.02 8.81 -14.92
N ALA A 405 -2.12 7.97 -14.42
CA ALA A 405 -2.48 6.92 -13.49
C ALA A 405 -1.34 6.59 -12.53
N VAL A 406 -1.70 6.09 -11.34
CA VAL A 406 -0.76 5.51 -10.37
C VAL A 406 -1.24 4.12 -10.00
N TYR A 407 -0.43 3.11 -10.27
CA TYR A 407 -0.75 1.72 -9.94
C TYR A 407 0.18 1.22 -8.83
N PRO A 408 -0.34 1.01 -7.61
CA PRO A 408 0.48 0.51 -6.50
C PRO A 408 0.81 -0.97 -6.65
N LEU A 409 2.04 -1.34 -6.28
CA LEU A 409 2.49 -2.73 -6.12
C LEU A 409 2.81 -2.97 -4.65
N SER A 410 2.30 -4.05 -4.11
CA SER A 410 2.44 -4.37 -2.70
C SER A 410 3.14 -5.72 -2.46
N ILE A 411 3.22 -6.15 -1.21
CA ILE A 411 4.01 -7.28 -0.76
C ILE A 411 3.13 -8.52 -0.56
N PRO A 412 3.23 -9.58 -1.39
CA PRO A 412 2.77 -10.91 -1.05
C PRO A 412 3.77 -11.59 -0.10
N VAL A 413 3.24 -12.30 0.91
CA VAL A 413 4.02 -13.10 1.87
C VAL A 413 3.47 -14.52 2.00
N ASP A 414 4.18 -15.41 2.67
CA ASP A 414 3.70 -16.75 2.96
C ASP A 414 2.33 -16.73 3.65
N GLY A 415 1.42 -17.51 3.13
CA GLY A 415 0.04 -17.53 3.59
C GLY A 415 -0.82 -16.36 3.10
N GLN A 416 -0.28 -15.46 2.26
CA GLN A 416 -0.97 -14.29 1.69
C GLN A 416 -0.39 -13.97 0.31
N GLY A 417 -0.58 -14.90 -0.60
CA GLY A 417 -0.03 -14.85 -1.96
C GLY A 417 -0.66 -13.80 -2.88
N LEU A 418 -1.66 -13.04 -2.41
CA LEU A 418 -2.38 -12.02 -3.17
C LEU A 418 -2.54 -10.73 -2.34
N ASN A 419 -2.30 -9.60 -2.97
CA ASN A 419 -2.57 -8.27 -2.45
C ASN A 419 -3.31 -7.44 -3.52
N ILE A 420 -4.34 -6.71 -3.11
CA ILE A 420 -5.05 -5.73 -3.93
C ILE A 420 -4.86 -4.37 -3.26
N THR A 421 -4.24 -3.44 -3.97
CA THR A 421 -4.10 -2.06 -3.49
C THR A 421 -4.66 -1.10 -4.53
N CYS A 422 -5.46 -0.15 -4.11
CA CYS A 422 -5.96 0.90 -4.99
C CYS A 422 -5.53 2.28 -4.51
N THR A 423 -5.52 3.23 -5.43
CA THR A 423 -5.31 4.65 -5.14
C THR A 423 -6.12 5.51 -6.11
N SER A 424 -6.61 6.64 -5.61
CA SER A 424 -7.24 7.64 -6.47
C SER A 424 -6.19 8.55 -7.11
N ASN A 425 -6.47 9.02 -8.32
CA ASN A 425 -5.70 10.06 -8.98
C ASN A 425 -6.69 10.93 -9.77
N ASP A 426 -6.92 12.15 -9.26
CA ASP A 426 -7.90 13.09 -9.80
C ASP A 426 -9.31 12.45 -9.88
N ASP A 427 -9.78 12.15 -11.07
CA ASP A 427 -11.11 11.61 -11.39
C ASP A 427 -11.13 10.09 -11.58
N ILE A 428 -10.00 9.40 -11.41
CA ILE A 428 -9.92 7.94 -11.56
C ILE A 428 -9.53 7.25 -10.23
N ILE A 429 -9.87 5.98 -10.13
CA ILE A 429 -9.34 5.06 -9.13
C ILE A 429 -8.62 3.90 -9.84
N SER A 430 -7.39 3.68 -9.45
CA SER A 430 -6.49 2.69 -10.05
C SER A 430 -6.27 1.53 -9.09
N PHE A 431 -6.47 0.32 -9.56
CA PHE A 431 -6.22 -0.91 -8.82
C PHE A 431 -4.93 -1.55 -9.31
N GLY A 432 -4.03 -1.84 -8.38
CA GLY A 432 -2.86 -2.68 -8.57
C GLY A 432 -3.06 -4.02 -7.85
N ILE A 433 -2.92 -5.11 -8.57
CA ILE A 433 -3.08 -6.47 -8.06
C ILE A 433 -1.73 -7.16 -8.15
N THR A 434 -1.12 -7.42 -7.01
CA THR A 434 0.18 -8.10 -6.91
C THR A 434 -0.02 -9.51 -6.36
N GLY A 435 0.48 -10.51 -7.04
CA GLY A 435 0.32 -11.91 -6.61
C GLY A 435 1.56 -12.76 -6.84
N CYS A 436 1.64 -13.86 -6.10
CA CYS A 436 2.61 -14.90 -6.36
C CYS A 436 2.25 -15.67 -7.63
N ARG A 437 3.20 -15.83 -8.55
CA ARG A 437 2.97 -16.52 -9.83
C ARG A 437 2.52 -17.95 -9.64
N ARG A 438 2.94 -18.63 -8.59
CA ARG A 438 2.63 -20.04 -8.33
C ARG A 438 1.24 -20.23 -7.73
N THR A 439 0.86 -19.37 -6.77
CA THR A 439 -0.38 -19.55 -5.99
C THR A 439 -1.56 -18.78 -6.56
N VAL A 440 -1.34 -17.82 -7.47
CA VAL A 440 -2.40 -17.02 -8.10
C VAL A 440 -2.26 -17.09 -9.63
N PRO A 441 -2.54 -18.24 -10.28
CA PRO A 441 -2.43 -18.37 -11.72
C PRO A 441 -3.43 -17.44 -12.43
N HIS A 442 -3.09 -16.96 -13.63
CA HIS A 442 -3.96 -16.09 -14.44
C HIS A 442 -4.47 -14.84 -13.72
N LEU A 443 -3.63 -14.26 -12.83
CA LEU A 443 -3.96 -13.11 -12.00
C LEU A 443 -4.58 -11.94 -12.80
N HIS A 444 -4.18 -11.74 -14.06
CA HIS A 444 -4.70 -10.68 -14.93
C HIS A 444 -6.22 -10.76 -15.15
N THR A 445 -6.86 -11.94 -15.00
CA THR A 445 -8.31 -12.08 -15.14
C THR A 445 -9.09 -11.36 -14.05
N LEU A 446 -8.45 -11.10 -12.88
CA LEU A 446 -9.07 -10.36 -11.80
C LEU A 446 -9.47 -8.93 -12.22
N THR A 447 -8.72 -8.28 -13.12
CA THR A 447 -9.08 -6.93 -13.61
C THR A 447 -10.39 -6.94 -14.41
N SER A 448 -10.64 -8.01 -15.20
CA SER A 448 -11.90 -8.17 -15.91
C SER A 448 -13.05 -8.52 -14.96
N HIS A 449 -12.76 -9.30 -13.91
CA HIS A 449 -13.76 -9.60 -12.88
C HIS A 449 -14.14 -8.38 -12.06
N LEU A 450 -13.18 -7.50 -11.71
CA LEU A 450 -13.45 -6.21 -11.05
C LEU A 450 -14.38 -5.32 -11.87
N GLY A 451 -14.16 -5.22 -13.19
CA GLY A 451 -15.03 -4.43 -14.07
C GLY A 451 -16.45 -4.97 -14.09
N ARG A 452 -16.61 -6.28 -14.30
CA ARG A 452 -17.93 -6.92 -14.28
C ARG A 452 -18.64 -6.79 -12.94
N GLU A 453 -17.89 -6.80 -11.84
CA GLU A 453 -18.49 -6.62 -10.52
C GLU A 453 -18.94 -5.18 -10.31
N LEU A 454 -18.20 -4.17 -10.81
CA LEU A 454 -18.66 -2.78 -10.75
C LEU A 454 -19.98 -2.61 -11.56
N ASP A 455 -20.05 -3.17 -12.76
CA ASP A 455 -21.28 -3.16 -13.58
C ASP A 455 -22.45 -3.84 -12.83
N ALA A 456 -22.18 -4.97 -12.14
CA ALA A 456 -23.18 -5.70 -11.35
C ALA A 456 -23.64 -4.91 -10.11
N LEU A 457 -22.71 -4.18 -9.43
CA LEU A 457 -23.05 -3.32 -8.30
C LEU A 457 -23.89 -2.11 -8.74
N GLU A 458 -23.56 -1.48 -9.86
CA GLU A 458 -24.37 -0.39 -10.45
C GLU A 458 -25.80 -0.86 -10.72
N HIS A 459 -25.95 -2.00 -11.41
CA HIS A 459 -27.27 -2.57 -11.67
C HIS A 459 -28.03 -2.93 -10.37
N ALA A 460 -27.34 -3.46 -9.36
CA ALA A 460 -27.95 -3.86 -8.08
C ALA A 460 -28.48 -2.67 -7.26
N VAL A 461 -27.94 -1.46 -7.49
CA VAL A 461 -28.41 -0.22 -6.83
C VAL A 461 -29.28 0.66 -7.74
N GLY A 462 -29.64 0.17 -8.93
CA GLY A 462 -30.55 0.85 -9.86
C GLY A 462 -29.92 1.95 -10.72
N LEU A 463 -28.62 1.86 -11.00
CA LEU A 463 -27.85 2.74 -11.89
C LEU A 463 -27.70 2.18 -13.29
#